data_5b23c01c2d0c98a1a267d009adcfc043
#
_entry.id   5b23c01c2d0c98a1a267d009adcfc043
#
_cell.length_a   1.000
_cell.length_b   1.000
_cell.length_c   1.000
_cell.angle_alpha   90.00
_cell.angle_beta   90.00
_cell.angle_gamma   90.00
#
_symmetry.space_group_name_H-M   'P 1'
#
loop_
_entity.id
_entity.type
_entity.pdbx_description
1 polymer ?
#
loop_
_entity_poly.entity_id
_entity_poly.type
_entity_poly.pdbx_seq_one_letter_code
_entity_poly.pdbx_strand_id
1 'polypeptide(L)'
;MCLMAVPRRGHPADRAPEPWPEVASEDPLAEVARELVLRLRLAMGTRSVRTVAQAAGVSHVTLLRVLNGQVWPDLATITRLEIALDTDLHSSRAVRDARSSRTD
;
A
#
# COMPACT_ATOMS: atom_id res chain seq x y z
N MET A 1 9.86 -29.36 -4.00
CA MET A 1 9.83 -28.81 -4.01
C MET A 1 9.52 -28.04 -3.85
N CYS A 2 9.49 -27.66 -3.53
CA CYS A 2 9.22 -26.82 -3.33
C CYS A 2 8.90 -26.07 -3.67
N LEU A 3 8.88 -26.07 -4.07
CA LEU A 3 8.55 -25.37 -4.46
C LEU A 3 7.86 -24.76 -4.48
N MET A 4 7.46 -24.90 -4.45
CA MET A 4 6.74 -24.43 -4.33
C MET A 4 6.44 -23.72 -3.82
N ALA A 5 6.56 -23.73 -3.55
CA ALA A 5 6.29 -23.01 -2.60
C ALA A 5 6.63 -21.69 -2.80
N VAL A 6 6.90 -21.33 -3.70
CA VAL A 6 7.29 -20.15 -3.89
C VAL A 6 6.20 -19.43 -4.14
N PRO A 7 5.88 -18.68 -3.52
CA PRO A 7 4.77 -18.02 -3.51
C PRO A 7 4.82 -17.03 -4.48
N ARG A 8 4.34 -16.97 -5.17
CA ARG A 8 4.26 -16.19 -5.98
C ARG A 8 4.16 -15.01 -5.47
N ARG A 9 4.17 -14.23 -5.25
CA ARG A 9 4.18 -13.08 -4.77
C ARG A 9 3.10 -12.87 -3.98
N GLY A 10 2.21 -13.27 -3.74
CA GLY A 10 1.15 -12.83 -2.87
C GLY A 10 0.86 -11.37 -3.00
N HIS A 11 -0.29 -10.99 -2.56
CA HIS A 11 -0.68 -9.59 -2.51
C HIS A 11 -0.33 -9.01 -1.14
N PRO A 12 -0.26 -7.69 -0.99
CA PRO A 12 0.06 -7.10 0.32
C PRO A 12 -0.86 -7.59 1.43
N ALA A 13 -2.17 -7.69 1.18
CA ALA A 13 -3.10 -8.13 2.21
C ALA A 13 -2.89 -9.59 2.61
N ASP A 14 -2.34 -10.41 1.71
CA ASP A 14 -2.04 -11.81 2.03
C ASP A 14 -0.86 -11.96 2.96
N ARG A 15 -0.03 -10.94 3.07
CA ARG A 15 1.17 -10.98 3.87
C ARG A 15 1.03 -10.15 5.13
N ALA A 16 -0.20 -9.83 5.51
CA ALA A 16 -0.48 -9.04 6.68
C ALA A 16 -1.65 -9.67 7.44
N PRO A 17 -1.71 -9.48 8.76
CA PRO A 17 -2.84 -9.98 9.51
C PRO A 17 -4.13 -9.27 9.11
N GLU A 18 -5.24 -9.94 9.31
CA GLU A 18 -6.54 -9.34 9.06
C GLU A 18 -6.99 -8.58 10.31
N PRO A 19 -7.77 -7.53 10.15
CA PRO A 19 -8.28 -7.01 8.88
C PRO A 19 -7.32 -6.04 8.24
N TRP A 20 -7.24 -6.08 6.94
CA TRP A 20 -6.41 -5.15 6.18
C TRP A 20 -7.10 -3.80 6.09
N PRO A 21 -6.41 -2.70 6.22
CA PRO A 21 -5.01 -2.51 6.60
C PRO A 21 -4.84 -2.13 8.08
N GLU A 22 -5.74 -2.51 8.95
CA GLU A 22 -5.74 -2.04 10.33
C GLU A 22 -4.63 -2.63 11.20
N VAL A 23 -4.19 -3.84 10.90
CA VAL A 23 -3.23 -4.53 11.76
C VAL A 23 -1.84 -4.53 11.11
N ALA A 24 -0.84 -4.17 11.88
CA ALA A 24 0.53 -4.09 11.37
C ALA A 24 1.06 -5.48 10.98
N SER A 25 1.89 -5.52 9.97
CA SER A 25 2.47 -6.75 9.47
C SER A 25 3.93 -6.85 9.88
N GLU A 26 4.38 -8.07 10.15
CA GLU A 26 5.79 -8.32 10.40
C GLU A 26 6.60 -8.37 9.10
N ASP A 27 5.93 -8.53 7.97
CA ASP A 27 6.60 -8.57 6.69
C ASP A 27 6.90 -7.12 6.28
N PRO A 28 8.16 -6.71 6.13
CA PRO A 28 8.45 -5.33 5.82
C PRO A 28 7.89 -4.87 4.48
N LEU A 29 7.76 -5.75 3.50
CA LEU A 29 7.19 -5.36 2.22
C LEU A 29 5.70 -5.06 2.35
N ALA A 30 4.98 -5.93 3.05
CA ALA A 30 3.56 -5.70 3.29
C ALA A 30 3.35 -4.47 4.16
N GLU A 31 4.26 -4.23 5.09
CA GLU A 31 4.11 -3.07 5.97
C GLU A 31 4.28 -1.76 5.19
N VAL A 32 5.19 -1.70 4.22
CA VAL A 32 5.32 -0.52 3.38
C VAL A 32 4.03 -0.28 2.59
N ALA A 33 3.45 -1.35 2.04
CA ALA A 33 2.20 -1.22 1.31
C ALA A 33 1.05 -0.80 2.22
N ARG A 34 1.02 -1.34 3.44
CA ARG A 34 -0.02 -0.99 4.40
C ARG A 34 0.06 0.49 4.79
N GLU A 35 1.28 0.97 5.06
CA GLU A 35 1.47 2.38 5.39
C GLU A 35 1.08 3.27 4.22
N LEU A 36 1.38 2.86 3.01
CA LEU A 36 0.98 3.60 1.84
C LEU A 36 -0.54 3.73 1.76
N VAL A 37 -1.24 2.63 2.02
CA VAL A 37 -2.71 2.63 1.98
C VAL A 37 -3.28 3.52 3.07
N LEU A 38 -2.70 3.50 4.28
CA LEU A 38 -3.17 4.35 5.35
C LEU A 38 -2.98 5.83 5.01
N ARG A 39 -1.82 6.18 4.45
CA ARG A 39 -1.57 7.55 4.02
C ARG A 39 -2.49 7.95 2.88
N LEU A 40 -2.74 7.01 1.97
CA LEU A 40 -3.62 7.25 0.84
C LEU A 40 -5.05 7.53 1.32
N ARG A 41 -5.55 6.72 2.24
CA ARG A 41 -6.88 6.94 2.79
C ARG A 41 -6.98 8.29 3.48
N LEU A 42 -5.96 8.64 4.24
CA LEU A 42 -5.95 9.91 4.94
C LEU A 42 -5.95 11.08 3.95
N ALA A 43 -5.14 10.98 2.90
CA ALA A 43 -5.06 12.04 1.90
C ALA A 43 -6.34 12.16 1.08
N MET A 44 -7.01 11.03 0.83
CA MET A 44 -8.27 11.07 0.09
C MET A 44 -9.37 11.75 0.88
N GLY A 45 -9.35 11.59 2.20
CA GLY A 45 -10.38 12.18 3.05
C GLY A 45 -11.77 11.67 2.67
N THR A 46 -12.68 12.56 2.38
CA THR A 46 -14.04 12.18 2.03
C THR A 46 -14.25 12.04 0.53
N ARG A 47 -13.20 12.21 -0.28
CA ARG A 47 -13.37 12.09 -1.73
C ARG A 47 -13.54 10.63 -2.11
N SER A 48 -14.32 10.39 -3.16
CA SER A 48 -14.58 9.03 -3.59
C SER A 48 -13.38 8.46 -4.34
N VAL A 49 -13.32 7.13 -4.38
CA VAL A 49 -12.28 6.44 -5.14
C VAL A 49 -12.30 6.89 -6.60
N ARG A 50 -13.48 7.01 -7.16
CA ARG A 50 -13.62 7.40 -8.56
C ARG A 50 -13.06 8.80 -8.81
N THR A 51 -13.34 9.73 -7.91
CA THR A 51 -12.85 11.10 -8.05
C THR A 51 -11.33 11.15 -7.97
N VAL A 52 -10.76 10.45 -7.00
CA VAL A 52 -9.31 10.44 -6.84
C VAL A 52 -8.63 9.73 -8.01
N ALA A 53 -9.18 8.60 -8.45
CA ALA A 53 -8.63 7.88 -9.59
C ALA A 53 -8.61 8.75 -10.85
N GLN A 54 -9.68 9.47 -11.06
CA GLN A 54 -9.79 10.36 -12.22
C GLN A 54 -8.75 11.47 -12.13
N ALA A 55 -8.59 12.09 -10.98
CA ALA A 55 -7.61 13.15 -10.80
C ALA A 55 -6.19 12.65 -11.00
N ALA A 56 -5.92 11.42 -10.61
CA ALA A 56 -4.58 10.86 -10.71
C ALA A 56 -4.30 10.21 -12.07
N GLY A 57 -5.32 10.03 -12.88
CA GLY A 57 -5.12 9.38 -14.18
C GLY A 57 -4.90 7.88 -14.05
N VAL A 58 -5.45 7.25 -13.01
CA VAL A 58 -5.36 5.80 -12.85
C VAL A 58 -6.76 5.22 -12.93
N SER A 59 -6.86 3.94 -13.22
CA SER A 59 -8.18 3.34 -13.32
C SER A 59 -8.80 3.19 -11.95
N HIS A 60 -10.10 3.31 -11.88
CA HIS A 60 -10.86 3.15 -10.66
C HIS A 60 -10.62 1.75 -10.06
N VAL A 61 -10.58 0.74 -10.90
CA VAL A 61 -10.35 -0.63 -10.44
C VAL A 61 -8.95 -0.78 -9.85
N THR A 62 -7.96 -0.16 -10.49
CA THR A 62 -6.59 -0.20 -9.97
C THR A 62 -6.51 0.42 -8.57
N LEU A 63 -7.13 1.57 -8.41
CA LEU A 63 -7.10 2.25 -7.10
C LEU A 63 -7.81 1.41 -6.03
N LEU A 64 -8.95 0.81 -6.38
CA LEU A 64 -9.64 -0.07 -5.45
C LEU A 64 -8.78 -1.24 -5.03
N ARG A 65 -8.07 -1.84 -5.97
CA ARG A 65 -7.21 -2.99 -5.65
C ARG A 65 -6.04 -2.59 -4.76
N VAL A 66 -5.49 -1.41 -4.99
CA VAL A 66 -4.42 -0.90 -4.13
C VAL A 66 -4.95 -0.73 -2.70
N LEU A 67 -6.10 -0.10 -2.56
CA LEU A 67 -6.68 0.16 -1.24
C LEU A 67 -7.00 -1.13 -0.48
N ASN A 68 -7.40 -2.16 -1.21
CA ASN A 68 -7.75 -3.44 -0.59
C ASN A 68 -6.57 -4.39 -0.44
N GLY A 69 -5.36 -3.93 -0.78
CA GLY A 69 -4.18 -4.77 -0.64
C GLY A 69 -4.14 -5.93 -1.61
N GLN A 70 -4.80 -5.81 -2.74
CA GLN A 70 -4.90 -6.89 -3.72
C GLN A 70 -3.86 -6.80 -4.82
N VAL A 71 -3.09 -5.72 -4.88
CA VAL A 71 -2.01 -5.57 -5.83
C VAL A 71 -0.89 -4.79 -5.17
N TRP A 72 0.32 -4.97 -5.66
CA TRP A 72 1.45 -4.13 -5.30
C TRP A 72 1.43 -2.94 -6.26
N PRO A 73 1.26 -1.72 -5.75
CA PRO A 73 1.22 -0.58 -6.67
C PRO A 73 2.59 -0.36 -7.29
N ASP A 74 2.63 -0.07 -8.56
CA ASP A 74 3.90 0.21 -9.21
C ASP A 74 4.29 1.66 -8.96
N LEU A 75 5.52 1.98 -9.29
CA LEU A 75 6.05 3.31 -9.02
C LEU A 75 5.28 4.40 -9.76
N ALA A 76 4.86 4.13 -10.99
CA ALA A 76 4.12 5.12 -11.76
C ALA A 76 2.77 5.42 -11.10
N THR A 77 2.09 4.39 -10.62
CA THR A 77 0.80 4.57 -9.94
C THR A 77 0.99 5.37 -8.66
N ILE A 78 2.01 5.02 -7.87
CA ILE A 78 2.29 5.75 -6.63
C ILE A 78 2.56 7.22 -6.93
N THR A 79 3.39 7.49 -7.94
CA THR A 79 3.76 8.86 -8.28
C THR A 79 2.55 9.66 -8.75
N ARG A 80 1.69 9.06 -9.54
CA ARG A 80 0.49 9.75 -10.01
C ARG A 80 -0.43 10.12 -8.85
N LEU A 81 -0.57 9.23 -7.89
CA LEU A 81 -1.38 9.50 -6.72
C LEU A 81 -0.74 10.58 -5.85
N GLU A 82 0.58 10.54 -5.70
CA GLU A 82 1.27 11.57 -4.92
C GLU A 82 1.09 12.95 -5.54
N ILE A 83 1.17 13.03 -6.86
CA ILE A 83 0.99 14.30 -7.54
C ILE A 83 -0.44 14.79 -7.37
N ALA A 84 -1.42 13.90 -7.59
CA ALA A 84 -2.82 14.29 -7.53
C ALA A 84 -3.24 14.71 -6.12
N LEU A 85 -2.68 14.08 -5.10
CA LEU A 85 -3.04 14.37 -3.72
C LEU A 85 -2.05 15.29 -3.02
N ASP A 86 -0.97 15.64 -3.71
CA ASP A 86 0.06 16.55 -3.18
C ASP A 86 0.57 16.07 -1.82
N THR A 87 0.94 14.80 -1.75
CA THR A 87 1.43 14.22 -0.50
C THR A 87 2.36 13.05 -0.81
N ASP A 88 3.23 12.74 0.12
CA ASP A 88 4.12 11.60 -0.03
C ASP A 88 3.41 10.35 0.48
N LEU A 89 3.39 9.30 -0.32
CA LEU A 89 2.72 8.06 0.05
C LEU A 89 3.71 6.93 0.36
N HIS A 90 4.82 6.86 -0.40
CA HIS A 90 5.77 5.76 -0.21
C HIS A 90 6.64 6.05 1.00
N SER A 91 6.70 5.13 1.95
CA SER A 91 7.35 5.40 3.22
C SER A 91 8.25 4.28 3.71
N SER A 92 9.07 3.71 2.83
CA SER A 92 9.92 2.60 3.26
C SER A 92 10.89 3.01 4.37
N ARG A 93 11.37 4.26 4.36
CA ARG A 93 12.26 4.72 5.41
C ARG A 93 11.58 4.67 6.79
N ALA A 94 10.33 5.13 6.85
CA ALA A 94 9.61 5.13 8.12
C ALA A 94 9.40 3.71 8.63
N VAL A 95 9.10 2.78 7.75
CA VAL A 95 8.92 1.39 8.13
C VAL A 95 10.23 0.80 8.63
N ARG A 96 11.33 1.04 7.93
CA ARG A 96 12.63 0.53 8.33
C ARG A 96 13.06 1.10 9.69
N ASP A 97 12.82 2.40 9.90
CA ASP A 97 13.21 3.04 11.13
C ASP A 97 12.40 2.50 12.31
N ALA A 98 11.11 2.26 12.12
CA ALA A 98 10.28 1.72 13.18
C ALA A 98 10.72 0.31 13.55
N ARG A 99 11.06 -0.52 12.55
CA ARG A 99 11.52 -1.87 12.81
C ARG A 99 12.85 -1.86 13.54
N SER A 100 13.76 -0.96 13.16
CA SER A 100 15.05 -0.85 13.80
C SER A 100 14.89 -0.45 15.25
N SER A 101 14.00 0.49 15.55
CA SER A 101 13.74 0.89 16.93
C SER A 101 13.20 -0.26 17.76
N ARG A 102 12.37 -1.10 17.16
CA ARG A 102 11.78 -2.18 17.92
C ARG A 102 12.76 -3.28 18.25
N THR A 103 13.81 -3.43 17.49
CA THR A 103 14.73 -4.52 17.76
C THR A 103 15.72 -4.18 18.86
N ASP A 104 15.74 -2.98 19.32
CA ASP A 104 16.59 -2.64 20.43
C ASP A 104 15.97 -3.06 21.74
#